data_727de389054b6d1170a3a5fadfffce3d
#
_entry.id   727de389054b6d1170a3a5fadfffce3d
#
_cell.length_a   1.000
_cell.length_b   1.000
_cell.length_c   1.000
_cell.angle_alpha   90.00
_cell.angle_beta   90.00
_cell.angle_gamma   90.00
#
_symmetry.space_group_name_H-M   'P 1'
#
loop_
_entity.id
_entity.type
_entity.pdbx_description
1 polymer ?
#
loop_
_entity_poly.entity_id
_entity_poly.type
_entity_poly.pdbx_seq_one_letter_code
_entity_poly.pdbx_strand_id
1 'polypeptide(L)'
;GTGVYAGLPPLLQPKLKPGAEAASTKVSREHTVTRIAPGLTAIAGGKLTTYRVMASDAVDHALGEALSHAHPCATQELPLVGAAGYHALAKRAGRIAGERGWTLERVTHLLDRYGDETPALLQAIDAAGPEERLGEPLAEAPTYLRAEVAWAVTHEGAESLDDVLLRRVRLDLSRRDRGLAAADEILAIMAPLLNW
;
A
#
# COMPACT_ATOMS: atom_id res chain seq x y z
N GLY A 1 0.63 -1.08 23.42
CA GLY A 1 0.98 -0.74 22.04
C GLY A 1 2.23 -1.48 21.59
N THR A 2 2.27 -1.86 20.33
CA THR A 2 3.40 -2.57 19.70
C THR A 2 4.30 -1.64 18.91
N GLY A 3 3.77 -0.49 18.44
CA GLY A 3 4.52 0.53 17.73
C GLY A 3 3.91 1.91 17.89
N VAL A 4 4.70 2.94 17.65
CA VAL A 4 4.30 4.35 17.62
C VAL A 4 5.03 5.03 16.47
N TYR A 5 4.31 5.83 15.71
CA TYR A 5 4.92 6.74 14.74
C TYR A 5 4.34 8.15 14.91
N ALA A 6 5.11 9.14 14.51
CA ALA A 6 4.67 10.54 14.49
C ALA A 6 4.98 11.13 13.12
N GLY A 7 4.07 11.97 12.62
CA GLY A 7 4.24 12.67 11.36
C GLY A 7 3.71 14.10 11.47
N LEU A 8 4.34 15.01 10.77
CA LEU A 8 3.90 16.40 10.64
C LEU A 8 3.19 16.55 9.30
N PRO A 9 1.83 16.64 9.27
CA PRO A 9 1.13 16.89 8.01
C PRO A 9 1.46 18.29 7.51
N PRO A 10 1.77 18.48 6.20
CA PRO A 10 1.96 19.79 5.64
C PRO A 10 0.61 20.53 5.61
N LEU A 11 0.52 21.66 6.30
CA LEU A 11 -0.62 22.55 6.26
C LEU A 11 -0.26 23.78 5.43
N LEU A 12 -1.20 24.22 4.59
CA LEU A 12 -1.05 25.46 3.84
C LEU A 12 -1.20 26.64 4.80
N GLN A 13 -0.16 27.44 4.91
CA GLN A 13 -0.22 28.67 5.68
C GLN A 13 -1.09 29.70 4.91
N PRO A 14 -2.20 30.17 5.50
CA PRO A 14 -2.98 31.22 4.87
C PRO A 14 -2.11 32.50 4.71
N LYS A 15 -2.36 33.26 3.63
CA LYS A 15 -1.72 34.59 3.50
C LYS A 15 -2.21 35.47 4.64
N LEU A 16 -1.38 35.65 5.65
CA LEU A 16 -1.65 36.50 6.81
C LEU A 16 -1.22 37.92 6.52
N LYS A 17 -1.94 38.87 7.09
CA LYS A 17 -1.47 40.26 7.15
C LYS A 17 -0.18 40.33 7.97
N PRO A 18 0.76 41.24 7.65
CA PRO A 18 1.97 41.42 8.45
C PRO A 18 1.64 41.55 9.94
N GLY A 19 2.27 40.73 10.79
CA GLY A 19 2.08 40.74 12.25
C GLY A 19 0.94 39.88 12.80
N ALA A 20 0.21 39.13 11.97
CA ALA A 20 -0.81 38.21 12.43
C ALA A 20 -0.25 36.76 12.57
N GLU A 21 -0.46 36.12 13.71
CA GLU A 21 -0.17 34.70 13.92
C GLU A 21 -1.42 33.87 13.60
N ALA A 22 -1.24 32.83 12.76
CA ALA A 22 -2.29 31.85 12.53
C ALA A 22 -2.29 30.80 13.65
N ALA A 23 -3.38 30.72 14.38
CA ALA A 23 -3.58 29.55 15.27
C ALA A 23 -3.67 28.30 14.37
N SER A 24 -2.84 27.29 14.60
CA SER A 24 -2.76 26.05 13.84
C SER A 24 -4.09 25.32 13.71
N THR A 25 -4.98 25.50 14.68
CA THR A 25 -6.35 24.95 14.71
C THR A 25 -7.31 25.57 13.69
N LYS A 26 -7.00 26.73 13.11
CA LYS A 26 -7.83 27.45 12.13
C LYS A 26 -7.31 27.31 10.69
N VAL A 27 -6.22 26.60 10.47
CA VAL A 27 -5.67 26.40 9.11
C VAL A 27 -6.56 25.42 8.36
N SER A 28 -6.97 25.80 7.15
CA SER A 28 -7.76 24.92 6.26
C SER A 28 -7.01 23.63 5.97
N ARG A 29 -7.75 22.52 5.99
CA ARG A 29 -7.27 21.20 5.58
C ARG A 29 -7.74 20.83 4.17
N GLU A 30 -8.27 21.78 3.43
CA GLU A 30 -8.56 21.64 2.02
C GLU A 30 -7.26 21.65 1.22
N HIS A 31 -7.23 20.93 0.12
CA HIS A 31 -6.08 20.98 -0.78
C HIS A 31 -6.16 22.22 -1.66
N THR A 32 -5.02 22.63 -2.15
CA THR A 32 -4.91 23.72 -3.13
C THR A 32 -4.01 23.25 -4.26
N VAL A 33 -4.47 23.46 -5.49
CA VAL A 33 -3.69 23.22 -6.70
C VAL A 33 -3.29 24.57 -7.28
N THR A 34 -2.02 24.72 -7.66
CA THR A 34 -1.52 25.98 -8.22
C THR A 34 -0.44 25.73 -9.27
N ARG A 35 -0.37 26.62 -10.26
CA ARG A 35 0.73 26.64 -11.22
C ARG A 35 1.89 27.46 -10.65
N ILE A 36 3.03 26.81 -10.44
CA ILE A 36 4.24 27.47 -9.93
C ILE A 36 5.04 28.09 -11.08
N ALA A 37 5.14 27.37 -12.20
CA ALA A 37 5.82 27.79 -13.41
C ALA A 37 5.16 27.15 -14.65
N PRO A 38 5.47 27.59 -15.86
CA PRO A 38 5.03 26.90 -17.07
C PRO A 38 5.40 25.41 -17.01
N GLY A 39 4.40 24.52 -17.17
CA GLY A 39 4.59 23.06 -17.11
C GLY A 39 4.74 22.47 -15.69
N LEU A 40 4.66 23.28 -14.63
CA LEU A 40 4.79 22.84 -13.25
C LEU A 40 3.55 23.17 -12.43
N THR A 41 2.76 22.16 -12.10
CA THR A 41 1.63 22.23 -11.18
C THR A 41 2.02 21.63 -9.82
N ALA A 42 1.67 22.32 -8.74
CA ALA A 42 1.85 21.83 -7.38
C ALA A 42 0.51 21.66 -6.67
N ILE A 43 0.44 20.66 -5.81
CA ILE A 43 -0.68 20.44 -4.91
C ILE A 43 -0.16 20.35 -3.48
N ALA A 44 -0.89 20.95 -2.55
CA ALA A 44 -0.56 20.90 -1.12
C ALA A 44 -1.83 20.91 -0.26
N GLY A 45 -1.72 20.44 0.99
CA GLY A 45 -2.85 20.28 1.90
C GLY A 45 -3.65 19.01 1.63
N GLY A 46 -4.91 19.01 2.05
CA GLY A 46 -5.84 17.87 1.88
C GLY A 46 -5.67 16.77 2.94
N LYS A 47 -6.27 15.64 2.68
CA LYS A 47 -6.27 14.46 3.57
C LYS A 47 -6.04 13.20 2.74
N LEU A 48 -5.51 12.16 3.38
CA LEU A 48 -5.36 10.85 2.75
C LEU A 48 -6.70 10.32 2.20
N THR A 49 -7.80 10.56 2.91
CA THR A 49 -9.15 10.12 2.50
C THR A 49 -9.71 10.84 1.28
N THR A 50 -9.12 11.97 0.88
CA THR A 50 -9.54 12.75 -0.31
C THR A 50 -8.55 12.62 -1.48
N TYR A 51 -7.60 11.68 -1.42
CA TYR A 51 -6.51 11.56 -2.39
C TYR A 51 -6.98 11.48 -3.85
N ARG A 52 -8.09 10.77 -4.12
CA ARG A 52 -8.63 10.60 -5.47
C ARG A 52 -9.09 11.94 -6.06
N VAL A 53 -9.83 12.73 -5.27
CA VAL A 53 -10.28 14.07 -5.69
C VAL A 53 -9.09 14.99 -5.87
N MET A 54 -8.13 14.96 -4.94
CA MET A 54 -6.89 15.73 -5.05
C MET A 54 -6.12 15.40 -6.33
N ALA A 55 -6.02 14.13 -6.67
CA ALA A 55 -5.35 13.70 -7.90
C ALA A 55 -6.09 14.16 -9.15
N SER A 56 -7.45 14.07 -9.17
CA SER A 56 -8.27 14.58 -10.26
C SER A 56 -8.05 16.07 -10.47
N ASP A 57 -8.18 16.86 -9.41
CA ASP A 57 -8.05 18.32 -9.48
C ASP A 57 -6.63 18.73 -9.93
N ALA A 58 -5.59 18.01 -9.48
CA ALA A 58 -4.21 18.28 -9.89
C ALA A 58 -3.98 17.99 -11.39
N VAL A 59 -4.52 16.87 -11.88
CA VAL A 59 -4.42 16.48 -13.29
C VAL A 59 -5.22 17.44 -14.17
N ASP A 60 -6.46 17.76 -13.80
CA ASP A 60 -7.32 18.68 -14.54
C ASP A 60 -6.68 20.07 -14.63
N HIS A 61 -6.09 20.56 -13.53
CA HIS A 61 -5.37 21.82 -13.52
C HIS A 61 -4.10 21.78 -14.41
N ALA A 62 -3.38 20.66 -14.43
CA ALA A 62 -2.18 20.51 -15.25
C ALA A 62 -2.50 20.44 -16.75
N LEU A 63 -3.57 19.71 -17.12
CA LEU A 63 -4.06 19.58 -18.50
C LEU A 63 -4.67 20.89 -19.03
N GLY A 64 -5.28 21.68 -18.17
CA GLY A 64 -6.06 22.83 -18.52
C GLY A 64 -7.50 22.49 -18.97
N GLU A 65 -8.36 23.50 -19.01
CA GLU A 65 -9.81 23.37 -19.17
C GLU A 65 -10.23 22.58 -20.42
N ALA A 66 -9.61 22.85 -21.55
CA ALA A 66 -9.98 22.20 -22.81
C ALA A 66 -9.70 20.68 -22.81
N LEU A 67 -8.55 20.26 -22.28
CA LEU A 67 -8.17 18.85 -22.25
C LEU A 67 -8.90 18.10 -21.12
N SER A 68 -9.11 18.71 -19.96
CA SER A 68 -9.84 18.08 -18.86
C SER A 68 -11.32 17.84 -19.22
N HIS A 69 -11.97 18.75 -19.96
CA HIS A 69 -13.33 18.53 -20.47
C HIS A 69 -13.39 17.45 -21.55
N ALA A 70 -12.37 17.35 -22.41
CA ALA A 70 -12.31 16.30 -23.43
C ALA A 70 -12.02 14.91 -22.85
N HIS A 71 -11.34 14.85 -21.70
CA HIS A 71 -10.93 13.61 -21.01
C HIS A 71 -11.30 13.66 -19.52
N PRO A 72 -12.60 13.56 -19.17
CA PRO A 72 -13.04 13.63 -17.79
C PRO A 72 -12.47 12.48 -16.95
N CYS A 73 -12.21 12.76 -15.68
CA CYS A 73 -11.66 11.79 -14.75
C CYS A 73 -12.61 10.58 -14.58
N ALA A 74 -12.14 9.38 -14.91
CA ALA A 74 -12.89 8.13 -14.77
C ALA A 74 -12.56 7.35 -13.48
N THR A 75 -11.72 7.89 -12.61
CA THR A 75 -11.24 7.15 -11.42
C THR A 75 -12.32 6.82 -10.39
N GLN A 76 -13.52 7.40 -10.49
CA GLN A 76 -14.66 7.02 -9.68
C GLN A 76 -15.16 5.60 -9.99
N GLU A 77 -15.06 5.22 -11.27
CA GLU A 77 -15.55 3.93 -11.80
C GLU A 77 -14.49 2.84 -11.77
N LEU A 78 -13.23 3.21 -11.51
CA LEU A 78 -12.12 2.24 -11.50
C LEU A 78 -12.03 1.57 -10.14
N PRO A 79 -12.13 0.23 -10.07
CA PRO A 79 -11.90 -0.49 -8.83
C PRO A 79 -10.42 -0.37 -8.44
N LEU A 80 -10.15 -0.37 -7.14
CA LEU A 80 -8.79 -0.54 -6.64
C LEU A 80 -8.27 -1.93 -7.00
N VAL A 81 -6.95 -2.06 -7.17
CA VAL A 81 -6.30 -3.36 -7.33
C VAL A 81 -6.70 -4.27 -6.17
N GLY A 82 -7.05 -5.50 -6.47
CA GLY A 82 -7.52 -6.45 -5.48
C GLY A 82 -9.03 -6.40 -5.19
N ALA A 83 -9.77 -5.35 -5.62
CA ALA A 83 -11.17 -5.18 -5.22
C ALA A 83 -12.17 -5.93 -6.10
N ALA A 84 -11.92 -6.07 -7.40
CA ALA A 84 -12.93 -6.49 -8.37
C ALA A 84 -13.51 -7.89 -8.11
N GLY A 85 -12.69 -8.85 -7.71
CA GLY A 85 -13.08 -10.24 -7.45
C GLY A 85 -13.24 -10.61 -5.97
N TYR A 86 -12.95 -9.68 -5.04
CA TYR A 86 -12.84 -9.95 -3.60
C TYR A 86 -14.03 -10.73 -3.01
N HIS A 87 -15.25 -10.26 -3.22
CA HIS A 87 -16.45 -10.89 -2.64
C HIS A 87 -16.70 -12.31 -3.13
N ALA A 88 -16.38 -12.60 -4.38
CA ALA A 88 -16.51 -13.94 -4.94
C ALA A 88 -15.46 -14.89 -4.34
N LEU A 89 -14.24 -14.42 -4.16
CA LEU A 89 -13.16 -15.18 -3.54
C LEU A 89 -13.39 -15.39 -2.04
N ALA A 90 -13.87 -14.38 -1.32
CA ALA A 90 -14.19 -14.47 0.10
C ALA A 90 -15.22 -15.58 0.38
N LYS A 91 -16.24 -15.74 -0.48
CA LYS A 91 -17.21 -16.85 -0.39
C LYS A 91 -16.57 -18.24 -0.60
N ARG A 92 -15.42 -18.30 -1.24
CA ARG A 92 -14.67 -19.53 -1.53
C ARG A 92 -13.54 -19.79 -0.54
N ALA A 93 -13.29 -18.88 0.42
CA ALA A 93 -12.16 -18.96 1.35
C ALA A 93 -12.06 -20.31 2.07
N GLY A 94 -13.17 -20.85 2.57
CA GLY A 94 -13.20 -22.16 3.23
C GLY A 94 -12.80 -23.32 2.31
N ARG A 95 -13.18 -23.28 1.03
CA ARG A 95 -12.75 -24.26 0.04
C ARG A 95 -11.26 -24.17 -0.23
N ILE A 96 -10.73 -22.96 -0.45
CA ILE A 96 -9.31 -22.72 -0.68
C ILE A 96 -8.50 -23.23 0.53
N ALA A 97 -8.97 -22.95 1.74
CA ALA A 97 -8.33 -23.43 2.96
C ALA A 97 -8.26 -24.98 3.00
N GLY A 98 -9.38 -25.65 2.71
CA GLY A 98 -9.43 -27.12 2.68
C GLY A 98 -8.52 -27.74 1.62
N GLU A 99 -8.52 -27.20 0.40
CA GLU A 99 -7.67 -27.67 -0.72
C GLU A 99 -6.18 -27.56 -0.41
N ARG A 100 -5.77 -26.58 0.44
CA ARG A 100 -4.36 -26.34 0.79
C ARG A 100 -3.95 -26.85 2.16
N GLY A 101 -4.86 -27.42 2.94
CA GLY A 101 -4.60 -27.81 4.32
C GLY A 101 -4.29 -26.60 5.23
N TRP A 102 -4.80 -25.43 4.89
CA TRP A 102 -4.60 -24.19 5.64
C TRP A 102 -5.81 -23.86 6.52
N THR A 103 -5.60 -22.97 7.48
CA THR A 103 -6.71 -22.43 8.27
C THR A 103 -7.50 -21.39 7.47
N LEU A 104 -8.78 -21.23 7.78
CA LEU A 104 -9.62 -20.17 7.18
C LEU A 104 -9.03 -18.78 7.45
N GLU A 105 -8.47 -18.57 8.66
CA GLU A 105 -7.84 -17.31 9.05
C GLU A 105 -6.69 -16.93 8.11
N ARG A 106 -5.84 -17.90 7.73
CA ARG A 106 -4.75 -17.67 6.77
C ARG A 106 -5.25 -17.23 5.41
N VAL A 107 -6.26 -17.92 4.88
CA VAL A 107 -6.84 -17.55 3.58
C VAL A 107 -7.53 -16.19 3.65
N THR A 108 -8.23 -15.90 4.75
CA THR A 108 -8.85 -14.58 4.97
C THR A 108 -7.78 -13.48 5.01
N HIS A 109 -6.67 -13.71 5.73
CA HIS A 109 -5.54 -12.79 5.75
C HIS A 109 -5.02 -12.48 4.34
N LEU A 110 -4.83 -13.49 3.49
CA LEU A 110 -4.37 -13.27 2.12
C LEU A 110 -5.41 -12.49 1.29
N LEU A 111 -6.69 -12.84 1.42
CA LEU A 111 -7.76 -12.13 0.70
C LEU A 111 -7.90 -10.68 1.15
N ASP A 112 -7.76 -10.39 2.44
CA ASP A 112 -7.86 -9.03 2.97
C ASP A 112 -6.67 -8.15 2.55
N ARG A 113 -5.53 -8.77 2.21
CA ARG A 113 -4.32 -8.05 1.77
C ARG A 113 -4.23 -7.91 0.26
N TYR A 114 -4.52 -8.98 -0.48
CA TYR A 114 -4.28 -9.08 -1.92
C TYR A 114 -5.56 -9.11 -2.74
N GLY A 115 -6.73 -9.30 -2.10
CA GLY A 115 -8.00 -9.31 -2.78
C GLY A 115 -8.04 -10.32 -3.93
N ASP A 116 -8.41 -9.89 -5.13
CA ASP A 116 -8.47 -10.72 -6.33
C ASP A 116 -7.10 -11.03 -6.96
N GLU A 117 -6.01 -10.51 -6.43
CA GLU A 117 -4.65 -10.96 -6.74
C GLU A 117 -4.26 -12.23 -5.97
N THR A 118 -5.02 -12.62 -4.93
CA THR A 118 -4.75 -13.85 -4.16
C THR A 118 -4.57 -15.09 -5.04
N PRO A 119 -5.36 -15.35 -6.08
CA PRO A 119 -5.13 -16.48 -6.98
C PRO A 119 -3.77 -16.46 -7.67
N ALA A 120 -3.27 -15.29 -8.06
CA ALA A 120 -1.95 -15.17 -8.68
C ALA A 120 -0.82 -15.44 -7.66
N LEU A 121 -0.98 -14.95 -6.42
CA LEU A 121 -0.07 -15.30 -5.32
C LEU A 121 -0.06 -16.80 -5.05
N LEU A 122 -1.23 -17.46 -5.03
CA LEU A 122 -1.33 -18.91 -4.85
C LEU A 122 -0.69 -19.67 -6.01
N GLN A 123 -0.84 -19.18 -7.23
CA GLN A 123 -0.18 -19.76 -8.41
C GLN A 123 1.35 -19.62 -8.33
N ALA A 124 1.85 -18.49 -7.84
CA ALA A 124 3.29 -18.30 -7.61
C ALA A 124 3.83 -19.30 -6.57
N ILE A 125 3.07 -19.58 -5.51
CA ILE A 125 3.42 -20.62 -4.53
C ILE A 125 3.49 -22.00 -5.18
N ASP A 126 2.53 -22.33 -6.04
CA ASP A 126 2.45 -23.65 -6.70
C ASP A 126 3.53 -23.84 -7.78
N ALA A 127 3.98 -22.74 -8.38
CA ALA A 127 5.05 -22.73 -9.39
C ALA A 127 6.46 -22.72 -8.80
N ALA A 128 6.59 -22.35 -7.53
CA ALA A 128 7.88 -22.28 -6.84
C ALA A 128 8.49 -23.67 -6.62
N GLY A 129 9.82 -23.73 -6.61
CA GLY A 129 10.54 -24.94 -6.24
C GLY A 129 10.37 -25.30 -4.76
N PRO A 130 10.55 -26.58 -4.40
CA PRO A 130 10.41 -27.04 -3.01
C PRO A 130 11.40 -26.37 -2.06
N GLU A 131 12.56 -25.93 -2.55
CA GLU A 131 13.59 -25.25 -1.79
C GLU A 131 13.14 -23.83 -1.34
N GLU A 132 12.30 -23.17 -2.12
CA GLU A 132 11.82 -21.82 -1.80
C GLU A 132 10.83 -21.81 -0.66
N ARG A 133 10.05 -22.89 -0.47
CA ARG A 133 9.10 -23.09 0.63
C ARG A 133 8.09 -21.94 0.76
N LEU A 134 7.67 -21.35 -0.37
CA LEU A 134 6.85 -20.13 -0.38
C LEU A 134 5.49 -20.28 0.32
N GLY A 135 4.92 -21.48 0.34
CA GLY A 135 3.67 -21.80 1.03
C GLY A 135 3.80 -21.89 2.55
N GLU A 136 5.01 -21.83 3.10
CA GLU A 136 5.24 -21.92 4.54
C GLU A 136 5.18 -20.55 5.23
N PRO A 137 4.78 -20.51 6.51
CA PRO A 137 4.83 -19.29 7.28
C PRO A 137 6.27 -18.87 7.58
N LEU A 138 6.48 -17.55 7.76
CA LEU A 138 7.71 -17.04 8.36
C LEU A 138 7.84 -17.56 9.79
N ALA A 139 9.04 -18.05 10.16
CA ALA A 139 9.29 -18.67 11.47
C ALA A 139 8.93 -17.73 12.62
N GLU A 140 9.40 -16.50 12.57
CA GLU A 140 9.19 -15.49 13.62
C GLU A 140 7.94 -14.62 13.41
N ALA A 141 7.23 -14.80 12.29
CA ALA A 141 6.00 -14.06 11.98
C ALA A 141 4.97 -14.96 11.29
N PRO A 142 4.44 -16.01 11.94
CA PRO A 142 3.68 -17.09 11.31
C PRO A 142 2.33 -16.68 10.72
N THR A 143 1.87 -15.47 10.95
CA THR A 143 0.71 -14.90 10.25
C THR A 143 0.99 -14.72 8.77
N TYR A 144 2.25 -14.41 8.41
CA TYR A 144 2.69 -14.12 7.05
C TYR A 144 3.35 -15.36 6.43
N LEU A 145 3.11 -15.55 5.12
CA LEU A 145 3.78 -16.58 4.34
C LEU A 145 5.10 -16.03 3.76
N ARG A 146 6.05 -16.92 3.51
CA ARG A 146 7.27 -16.60 2.75
C ARG A 146 6.94 -16.01 1.38
N ALA A 147 5.88 -16.49 0.75
CA ALA A 147 5.35 -15.95 -0.51
C ALA A 147 5.02 -14.46 -0.46
N GLU A 148 4.56 -13.94 0.68
CA GLU A 148 4.24 -12.52 0.80
C GLU A 148 5.48 -11.64 0.74
N VAL A 149 6.63 -12.14 1.20
CA VAL A 149 7.93 -11.46 1.04
C VAL A 149 8.38 -11.49 -0.42
N ALA A 150 8.30 -12.66 -1.07
CA ALA A 150 8.66 -12.78 -2.48
C ALA A 150 7.75 -11.91 -3.36
N TRP A 151 6.44 -11.87 -3.08
CA TRP A 151 5.46 -11.03 -3.75
C TRP A 151 5.77 -9.54 -3.58
N ALA A 152 6.14 -9.13 -2.36
CA ALA A 152 6.55 -7.76 -2.09
C ALA A 152 7.70 -7.28 -2.98
N VAL A 153 8.67 -8.16 -3.27
CA VAL A 153 9.79 -7.86 -4.17
C VAL A 153 9.33 -7.87 -5.63
N THR A 154 8.68 -8.95 -6.07
CA THR A 154 8.43 -9.21 -7.49
C THR A 154 7.25 -8.42 -8.07
N HIS A 155 6.26 -8.03 -7.23
CA HIS A 155 5.03 -7.38 -7.65
C HIS A 155 4.78 -6.02 -7.01
N GLU A 156 5.35 -5.76 -5.82
CA GLU A 156 5.09 -4.54 -5.08
C GLU A 156 6.31 -3.62 -4.95
N GLY A 157 7.41 -3.93 -5.67
CA GLY A 157 8.60 -3.08 -5.78
C GLY A 157 9.36 -2.88 -4.47
N ALA A 158 9.42 -3.90 -3.61
CA ALA A 158 10.27 -3.86 -2.43
C ALA A 158 11.73 -4.09 -2.84
N GLU A 159 12.60 -3.14 -2.55
CA GLU A 159 14.03 -3.15 -2.88
C GLU A 159 14.93 -3.19 -1.63
N SER A 160 14.34 -3.10 -0.45
CA SER A 160 15.07 -3.10 0.83
C SER A 160 14.31 -3.85 1.90
N LEU A 161 15.02 -4.28 2.96
CA LEU A 161 14.39 -4.88 4.14
C LEU A 161 13.33 -3.96 4.76
N ASP A 162 13.60 -2.66 4.79
CA ASP A 162 12.68 -1.65 5.30
C ASP A 162 11.39 -1.59 4.47
N ASP A 163 11.45 -1.79 3.15
CA ASP A 163 10.24 -1.84 2.32
C ASP A 163 9.34 -2.98 2.76
N VAL A 164 9.91 -4.16 3.01
CA VAL A 164 9.13 -5.30 3.47
C VAL A 164 8.60 -5.07 4.87
N LEU A 165 9.48 -4.76 5.85
CA LEU A 165 9.09 -4.64 7.26
C LEU A 165 8.13 -3.49 7.55
N LEU A 166 8.33 -2.33 6.91
CA LEU A 166 7.60 -1.10 7.23
C LEU A 166 6.43 -0.83 6.26
N ARG A 167 6.57 -1.20 4.99
CA ARG A 167 5.66 -0.73 3.93
C ARG A 167 4.81 -1.84 3.32
N ARG A 168 5.27 -3.10 3.31
CA ARG A 168 4.54 -4.23 2.71
C ARG A 168 3.92 -5.09 3.80
N VAL A 169 4.66 -5.94 4.48
CA VAL A 169 4.09 -6.81 5.54
C VAL A 169 3.81 -6.06 6.85
N ARG A 170 4.42 -4.92 7.08
CA ARG A 170 4.19 -4.02 8.23
C ARG A 170 4.40 -4.67 9.60
N LEU A 171 5.40 -5.51 9.71
CA LEU A 171 5.79 -6.15 10.97
C LEU A 171 6.21 -5.13 12.04
N ASP A 172 6.73 -3.98 11.63
CA ASP A 172 7.14 -2.88 12.49
C ASP A 172 5.98 -2.34 13.36
N LEU A 173 4.74 -2.40 12.87
CA LEU A 173 3.55 -1.97 13.61
C LEU A 173 2.92 -3.10 14.44
N SER A 174 3.12 -4.35 14.04
CA SER A 174 2.48 -5.52 14.65
C SER A 174 3.32 -6.21 15.72
N ARG A 175 4.64 -5.98 15.73
CA ARG A 175 5.62 -6.66 16.62
C ARG A 175 6.38 -5.65 17.48
N ARG A 176 6.69 -6.03 18.74
CA ARG A 176 7.45 -5.16 19.65
C ARG A 176 8.89 -4.96 19.23
N ASP A 177 9.50 -5.98 18.62
CA ASP A 177 10.84 -5.95 18.04
C ASP A 177 10.86 -5.31 16.64
N ARG A 178 9.72 -4.78 16.16
CA ARG A 178 9.55 -4.19 14.83
C ARG A 178 9.81 -5.16 13.69
N GLY A 179 9.70 -6.47 13.96
CA GLY A 179 9.94 -7.55 13.00
C GLY A 179 11.40 -7.94 12.82
N LEU A 180 12.30 -7.44 13.67
CA LEU A 180 13.74 -7.73 13.54
C LEU A 180 14.07 -9.21 13.70
N ALA A 181 13.31 -9.97 14.48
CA ALA A 181 13.50 -11.41 14.60
C ALA A 181 13.29 -12.16 13.26
N ALA A 182 12.46 -11.64 12.36
CA ALA A 182 12.23 -12.23 11.04
C ALA A 182 13.19 -11.71 9.96
N ALA A 183 14.07 -10.75 10.26
CA ALA A 183 14.87 -10.03 9.28
C ALA A 183 15.79 -10.96 8.46
N ASP A 184 16.49 -11.88 9.10
CA ASP A 184 17.43 -12.79 8.42
C ASP A 184 16.69 -13.71 7.43
N GLU A 185 15.53 -14.24 7.81
CA GLU A 185 14.71 -15.07 6.93
C GLU A 185 14.17 -14.25 5.75
N ILE A 186 13.70 -13.02 6.00
CA ILE A 186 13.22 -12.10 4.96
C ILE A 186 14.35 -11.78 3.98
N LEU A 187 15.54 -11.45 4.47
CA LEU A 187 16.72 -11.20 3.63
C LEU A 187 17.10 -12.40 2.78
N ALA A 188 17.04 -13.60 3.34
CA ALA A 188 17.33 -14.84 2.61
C ALA A 188 16.33 -15.09 1.46
N ILE A 189 15.08 -14.63 1.58
CA ILE A 189 14.09 -14.68 0.49
C ILE A 189 14.35 -13.58 -0.55
N MET A 190 14.70 -12.37 -0.11
CA MET A 190 14.88 -11.22 -0.98
C MET A 190 16.16 -11.31 -1.82
N ALA A 191 17.27 -11.77 -1.23
CA ALA A 191 18.58 -11.72 -1.84
C ALA A 191 18.65 -12.35 -3.25
N PRO A 192 18.15 -13.57 -3.49
CA PRO A 192 18.18 -14.16 -4.84
C PRO A 192 17.27 -13.42 -5.83
N LEU A 193 16.19 -12.79 -5.36
CA LEU A 193 15.25 -12.07 -6.20
C LEU A 193 15.81 -10.70 -6.65
N LEU A 194 16.68 -10.11 -5.84
CA LEU A 194 17.30 -8.79 -6.07
C LEU A 194 18.74 -8.89 -6.58
N ASN A 195 19.28 -10.12 -6.74
CA ASN A 195 20.66 -10.37 -7.14
C ASN A 195 21.70 -9.73 -6.20
N TRP A 196 21.45 -9.82 -4.89
CA TRP A 196 22.37 -9.39 -3.84
C TRP A 196 23.45 -10.43 -3.55
#